data_97a628e14ed927d337f6e25d0925a018
#
_entry.id   97a628e14ed927d337f6e25d0925a018
#
_cell.length_a   1.000
_cell.length_b   1.000
_cell.length_c   1.000
_cell.angle_alpha   90.00
_cell.angle_beta   90.00
_cell.angle_gamma   90.00
#
_symmetry.space_group_name_H-M   'P 1'
#
loop_
_entity.id
_entity.type
_entity.pdbx_description
1 polymer ?
#
loop_
_entity_poly.entity_id
_entity_poly.type
_entity_poly.pdbx_seq_one_letter_code
_entity_poly.pdbx_strand_id
1 'polypeptide(L)'
;MMFVSAHAASAQPKRIVSLTPVGTEILFALGQGENIAGVTNFCDYPPEALKKPKIGGYSEVNFEALLLQETDLLVLQDMHRQFCSDLERLKIPYVIVKQESIEDIYEALSKLGKMCGAERKAFEITTRMKRGIKAIEEKVRGLPAPTVLLCVSRELSEKNISIFYAAGARTFYNEIIERAGGKNALLREKSGAAYPKISQEGLIAVDPEIIIDLVGERSFYHSMERIDLDEVFSQRYLVGQWLSGAAVRAVRNRRVTVLDGTVYLRPGPRLPVILEAFAKAIHPEVKW
;
A
#
# COMPACT_ATOMS: atom_id res chain seq x y z
N MET A 1 -20.47 -3.29 -16.57
CA MET A 1 -20.23 -3.65 -17.98
C MET A 1 -18.82 -3.22 -18.31
N MET A 2 -17.89 -4.18 -18.47
CA MET A 2 -16.47 -3.92 -18.64
C MET A 2 -16.20 -3.64 -20.12
N PHE A 3 -15.87 -2.42 -20.47
CA PHE A 3 -15.28 -2.14 -21.79
C PHE A 3 -13.79 -2.41 -21.72
N VAL A 4 -13.41 -3.65 -22.04
CA VAL A 4 -12.09 -3.93 -22.57
C VAL A 4 -12.18 -3.55 -24.05
N SER A 5 -11.61 -2.43 -24.45
CA SER A 5 -11.38 -2.17 -25.87
C SER A 5 -10.42 -3.25 -26.36
N ALA A 6 -10.96 -4.29 -26.96
CA ALA A 6 -10.19 -5.31 -27.66
C ALA A 6 -9.62 -4.68 -28.93
N HIS A 7 -8.48 -4.03 -28.81
CA HIS A 7 -7.61 -3.78 -29.96
C HIS A 7 -6.75 -5.02 -30.17
N ALA A 8 -6.69 -5.44 -31.44
CA ALA A 8 -5.98 -6.58 -31.99
C ALA A 8 -4.65 -6.87 -31.30
N ALA A 9 -4.18 -8.11 -31.40
CA ALA A 9 -2.88 -8.59 -30.92
C ALA A 9 -1.79 -7.55 -31.20
N SER A 10 -1.68 -6.58 -30.33
CA SER A 10 -0.74 -5.47 -30.43
C SER A 10 0.60 -5.98 -29.92
N ALA A 11 1.67 -5.55 -30.57
CA ALA A 11 3.03 -5.74 -30.09
C ALA A 11 3.10 -5.42 -28.58
N GLN A 12 3.92 -6.17 -27.83
CA GLN A 12 4.12 -5.92 -26.41
C GLN A 12 4.46 -4.44 -26.18
N PRO A 13 3.87 -3.79 -25.16
CA PRO A 13 4.10 -2.37 -24.93
C PRO A 13 5.57 -2.11 -24.61
N LYS A 14 6.12 -1.04 -25.20
CA LYS A 14 7.52 -0.63 -25.05
C LYS A 14 7.68 0.73 -24.35
N ARG A 15 6.58 1.48 -24.21
CA ARG A 15 6.55 2.81 -23.61
C ARG A 15 5.44 2.90 -22.57
N ILE A 16 5.70 2.22 -21.44
CA ILE A 16 4.73 2.09 -20.37
C ILE A 16 4.88 3.28 -19.41
N VAL A 17 3.80 3.97 -19.12
CA VAL A 17 3.75 4.94 -18.02
C VAL A 17 2.93 4.36 -16.87
N SER A 18 3.46 4.41 -15.66
CA SER A 18 2.76 3.93 -14.46
C SER A 18 2.44 5.08 -13.51
N LEU A 19 1.14 5.33 -13.29
CA LEU A 19 0.64 6.32 -12.34
C LEU A 19 0.29 5.72 -10.98
N THR A 20 0.82 4.54 -10.67
CA THR A 20 0.61 3.87 -9.39
C THR A 20 1.89 3.17 -8.91
N PRO A 21 2.30 3.36 -7.64
CA PRO A 21 3.44 2.65 -7.08
C PRO A 21 3.32 1.12 -7.20
N VAL A 22 2.13 0.57 -6.93
CA VAL A 22 1.86 -0.88 -7.04
C VAL A 22 2.05 -1.38 -8.49
N GLY A 23 1.51 -0.65 -9.47
CA GLY A 23 1.70 -0.98 -10.88
C GLY A 23 3.16 -0.92 -11.30
N THR A 24 3.91 0.08 -10.81
CA THR A 24 5.35 0.22 -11.04
C THR A 24 6.10 -0.98 -10.48
N GLU A 25 5.85 -1.39 -9.24
CA GLU A 25 6.48 -2.57 -8.63
C GLU A 25 6.18 -3.86 -9.40
N ILE A 26 4.92 -4.03 -9.83
CA ILE A 26 4.51 -5.18 -10.65
C ILE A 26 5.26 -5.21 -11.97
N LEU A 27 5.33 -4.07 -12.68
CA LEU A 27 6.04 -3.99 -13.96
C LEU A 27 7.53 -4.32 -13.81
N PHE A 28 8.20 -3.78 -12.81
CA PHE A 28 9.59 -4.14 -12.53
C PHE A 28 9.74 -5.62 -12.19
N ALA A 29 8.85 -6.16 -11.34
CA ALA A 29 8.85 -7.57 -11.00
C ALA A 29 8.64 -8.48 -12.20
N LEU A 30 7.84 -8.06 -13.19
CA LEU A 30 7.63 -8.73 -14.46
C LEU A 30 8.82 -8.59 -15.43
N GLY A 31 9.84 -7.76 -15.10
CA GLY A 31 11.00 -7.53 -15.95
C GLY A 31 10.78 -6.46 -17.01
N GLN A 32 9.76 -5.61 -16.84
CA GLN A 32 9.42 -4.54 -17.79
C GLN A 32 10.12 -3.21 -17.46
N GLY A 33 11.09 -3.18 -16.56
CA GLY A 33 11.75 -1.97 -16.11
C GLY A 33 12.27 -1.08 -17.25
N GLU A 34 12.88 -1.66 -18.29
CA GLU A 34 13.38 -0.92 -19.43
C GLU A 34 12.26 -0.29 -20.27
N ASN A 35 11.10 -0.91 -20.31
CA ASN A 35 9.92 -0.43 -21.04
C ASN A 35 9.16 0.67 -20.29
N ILE A 36 9.52 0.98 -19.04
CA ILE A 36 8.88 2.05 -18.28
C ILE A 36 9.45 3.40 -18.75
N ALA A 37 8.61 4.17 -19.42
CA ALA A 37 8.91 5.51 -19.95
C ALA A 37 8.67 6.61 -18.90
N GLY A 38 7.82 6.37 -17.89
CA GLY A 38 7.54 7.36 -16.85
C GLY A 38 6.78 6.77 -15.65
N VAL A 39 6.92 7.43 -14.51
CA VAL A 39 6.29 7.06 -13.23
C VAL A 39 5.87 8.30 -12.45
N THR A 40 5.07 8.15 -11.37
CA THR A 40 4.78 9.25 -10.48
C THR A 40 5.93 9.54 -9.50
N ASN A 41 5.87 10.70 -8.84
CA ASN A 41 6.82 11.08 -7.78
C ASN A 41 6.84 10.08 -6.60
N PHE A 42 5.77 9.29 -6.44
CA PHE A 42 5.59 8.31 -5.37
C PHE A 42 6.08 6.89 -5.72
N CYS A 43 6.56 6.68 -6.95
CA CYS A 43 7.13 5.40 -7.35
C CYS A 43 8.62 5.38 -7.00
N ASP A 44 8.95 4.80 -5.85
CA ASP A 44 10.29 4.76 -5.26
C ASP A 44 10.90 3.35 -5.22
N TYR A 45 10.12 2.32 -5.59
CA TYR A 45 10.60 0.94 -5.58
C TYR A 45 10.31 0.22 -6.92
N PRO A 46 11.29 -0.60 -7.39
CA PRO A 46 12.64 -0.74 -6.88
C PRO A 46 13.45 0.57 -7.05
N PRO A 47 14.69 0.69 -6.51
CA PRO A 47 15.47 1.93 -6.60
C PRO A 47 15.64 2.48 -8.02
N GLU A 48 15.58 1.61 -9.03
CA GLU A 48 15.61 1.99 -10.44
C GLU A 48 14.41 2.84 -10.86
N ALA A 49 13.28 2.73 -10.17
CA ALA A 49 12.10 3.56 -10.42
C ALA A 49 12.35 5.05 -10.14
N LEU A 50 13.26 5.36 -9.21
CA LEU A 50 13.65 6.74 -8.90
C LEU A 50 14.30 7.45 -10.09
N LYS A 51 14.95 6.68 -10.98
CA LYS A 51 15.65 7.19 -12.17
C LYS A 51 14.72 7.41 -13.37
N LYS A 52 13.47 6.96 -13.29
CA LYS A 52 12.49 7.11 -14.38
C LYS A 52 11.93 8.53 -14.42
N PRO A 53 11.60 9.05 -15.61
CA PRO A 53 10.94 10.35 -15.77
C PRO A 53 9.70 10.48 -14.88
N LYS A 54 9.55 11.64 -14.23
CA LYS A 54 8.40 11.91 -13.34
C LYS A 54 7.28 12.57 -14.12
N ILE A 55 6.09 11.91 -14.15
CA ILE A 55 4.94 12.31 -14.97
C ILE A 55 3.87 13.04 -14.14
N GLY A 56 4.09 13.22 -12.85
CA GLY A 56 3.15 13.94 -11.98
C GLY A 56 3.05 13.36 -10.59
N GLY A 57 2.03 13.84 -9.87
CA GLY A 57 1.71 13.45 -8.50
C GLY A 57 0.87 12.17 -8.42
N TYR A 58 0.19 12.03 -7.28
CA TYR A 58 -0.61 10.84 -6.99
C TYR A 58 -2.01 10.90 -7.62
N SER A 59 -2.62 12.07 -7.66
CA SER A 59 -3.99 12.29 -8.15
C SER A 59 -4.06 13.09 -9.45
N GLU A 60 -2.96 13.69 -9.87
CA GLU A 60 -2.90 14.56 -11.05
C GLU A 60 -2.24 13.82 -12.22
N VAL A 61 -2.86 13.90 -13.39
CA VAL A 61 -2.33 13.35 -14.63
C VAL A 61 -1.84 14.50 -15.49
N ASN A 62 -0.56 14.54 -15.77
CA ASN A 62 0.00 15.49 -16.73
C ASN A 62 -0.09 14.89 -18.14
N PHE A 63 -1.18 15.24 -18.85
CA PHE A 63 -1.43 14.73 -20.21
C PHE A 63 -0.37 15.14 -21.21
N GLU A 64 0.20 16.35 -21.08
CA GLU A 64 1.28 16.80 -21.96
C GLU A 64 2.51 15.90 -21.80
N ALA A 65 2.90 15.62 -20.55
CA ALA A 65 3.99 14.69 -20.26
C ALA A 65 3.71 13.27 -20.78
N LEU A 66 2.46 12.79 -20.72
CA LEU A 66 2.08 11.48 -21.27
C LEU A 66 2.25 11.43 -22.79
N LEU A 67 1.83 12.48 -23.49
CA LEU A 67 1.96 12.57 -24.96
C LEU A 67 3.43 12.65 -25.38
N LEU A 68 4.24 13.43 -24.66
CA LEU A 68 5.68 13.52 -24.90
C LEU A 68 6.41 12.19 -24.71
N GLN A 69 5.87 11.30 -23.83
CA GLN A 69 6.42 9.95 -23.65
C GLN A 69 5.97 8.97 -24.75
N GLU A 70 5.13 9.35 -25.71
CA GLU A 70 4.56 8.44 -26.71
C GLU A 70 4.02 7.15 -26.09
N THR A 71 3.24 7.31 -25.03
CA THR A 71 2.78 6.22 -24.16
C THR A 71 1.91 5.22 -24.93
N ASP A 72 2.32 3.95 -24.94
CA ASP A 72 1.58 2.85 -25.56
C ASP A 72 0.83 1.96 -24.54
N LEU A 73 1.09 2.14 -23.25
CA LEU A 73 0.29 1.58 -22.15
C LEU A 73 0.38 2.48 -20.90
N LEU A 74 -0.78 2.85 -20.37
CA LEU A 74 -0.89 3.59 -19.12
C LEU A 74 -1.43 2.68 -18.01
N VAL A 75 -0.70 2.59 -16.88
CA VAL A 75 -1.14 1.82 -15.70
C VAL A 75 -1.68 2.78 -14.66
N LEU A 76 -2.95 2.60 -14.31
CA LEU A 76 -3.77 3.46 -13.47
C LEU A 76 -4.21 2.72 -12.20
N GLN A 77 -4.77 3.46 -11.24
CA GLN A 77 -5.56 2.96 -10.12
C GLN A 77 -6.96 3.59 -10.12
N ASP A 78 -7.87 3.10 -9.28
CA ASP A 78 -9.28 3.47 -9.32
C ASP A 78 -9.56 4.97 -9.24
N MET A 79 -8.78 5.74 -8.49
CA MET A 79 -8.95 7.20 -8.41
C MET A 79 -8.72 7.92 -9.73
N HIS A 80 -8.04 7.29 -10.70
CA HIS A 80 -7.79 7.85 -12.03
C HIS A 80 -8.92 7.61 -13.03
N ARG A 81 -10.04 6.96 -12.62
CA ARG A 81 -11.19 6.67 -13.52
C ARG A 81 -11.78 7.91 -14.17
N GLN A 82 -11.71 9.04 -13.48
CA GLN A 82 -12.18 10.32 -14.00
C GLN A 82 -11.46 10.74 -15.30
N PHE A 83 -10.27 10.24 -15.57
CA PHE A 83 -9.48 10.56 -16.77
C PHE A 83 -9.68 9.57 -17.93
N CYS A 84 -10.45 8.49 -17.73
CA CYS A 84 -10.59 7.44 -18.76
C CYS A 84 -11.19 7.96 -20.06
N SER A 85 -12.18 8.87 -20.00
CA SER A 85 -12.78 9.48 -21.19
C SER A 85 -11.79 10.31 -22.02
N ASP A 86 -10.88 11.02 -21.36
CA ASP A 86 -9.82 11.78 -22.04
C ASP A 86 -8.79 10.85 -22.67
N LEU A 87 -8.42 9.77 -21.98
CA LEU A 87 -7.49 8.76 -22.52
C LEU A 87 -8.08 8.04 -23.73
N GLU A 88 -9.37 7.72 -23.74
CA GLU A 88 -10.09 7.14 -24.87
C GLU A 88 -10.09 8.10 -26.07
N ARG A 89 -10.36 9.39 -25.84
CA ARG A 89 -10.30 10.43 -26.88
C ARG A 89 -8.89 10.56 -27.49
N LEU A 90 -7.87 10.46 -26.64
CA LEU A 90 -6.45 10.52 -27.05
C LEU A 90 -5.94 9.17 -27.59
N LYS A 91 -6.77 8.12 -27.56
CA LYS A 91 -6.42 6.74 -27.99
C LYS A 91 -5.21 6.17 -27.26
N ILE A 92 -5.03 6.54 -25.98
CA ILE A 92 -3.97 5.99 -25.12
C ILE A 92 -4.52 4.72 -24.47
N PRO A 93 -3.95 3.54 -24.72
CA PRO A 93 -4.34 2.31 -24.06
C PRO A 93 -4.05 2.38 -22.55
N TYR A 94 -4.97 1.90 -21.73
CA TYR A 94 -4.78 1.91 -20.29
C TYR A 94 -5.31 0.65 -19.60
N VAL A 95 -4.80 0.41 -18.39
CA VAL A 95 -5.24 -0.64 -17.49
C VAL A 95 -5.39 -0.09 -16.09
N ILE A 96 -6.50 -0.40 -15.43
CA ILE A 96 -6.73 -0.05 -14.02
C ILE A 96 -6.33 -1.25 -13.16
N VAL A 97 -5.41 -1.00 -12.22
CA VAL A 97 -4.97 -1.93 -11.19
C VAL A 97 -5.73 -1.63 -9.91
N LYS A 98 -6.52 -2.58 -9.45
CA LYS A 98 -7.13 -2.54 -8.12
C LYS A 98 -6.14 -2.99 -7.06
N GLN A 99 -6.37 -2.57 -5.81
CA GLN A 99 -5.48 -2.88 -4.69
C GLN A 99 -6.24 -2.93 -3.34
N GLU A 100 -7.50 -3.36 -3.40
CA GLU A 100 -8.39 -3.42 -2.23
C GLU A 100 -8.33 -4.77 -1.51
N SER A 101 -7.80 -5.79 -2.18
CA SER A 101 -7.64 -7.16 -1.67
C SER A 101 -6.35 -7.80 -2.18
N ILE A 102 -5.96 -8.92 -1.56
CA ILE A 102 -4.83 -9.74 -2.04
C ILE A 102 -5.11 -10.31 -3.44
N GLU A 103 -6.37 -10.69 -3.71
CA GLU A 103 -6.75 -11.21 -5.01
C GLU A 103 -6.61 -10.17 -6.11
N ASP A 104 -6.93 -8.89 -5.83
CA ASP A 104 -6.70 -7.80 -6.79
C ASP A 104 -5.23 -7.71 -7.24
N ILE A 105 -4.28 -7.98 -6.33
CA ILE A 105 -2.85 -7.98 -6.67
C ILE A 105 -2.49 -9.16 -7.57
N TYR A 106 -3.08 -10.34 -7.33
CA TYR A 106 -2.89 -11.48 -8.23
C TYR A 106 -3.49 -11.23 -9.61
N GLU A 107 -4.68 -10.64 -9.67
CA GLU A 107 -5.31 -10.24 -10.92
C GLU A 107 -4.47 -9.19 -11.67
N ALA A 108 -3.93 -8.20 -10.97
CA ALA A 108 -3.05 -7.17 -11.55
C ALA A 108 -1.78 -7.80 -12.14
N LEU A 109 -1.12 -8.72 -11.40
CA LEU A 109 0.02 -9.48 -11.90
C LEU A 109 -0.31 -10.27 -13.17
N SER A 110 -1.44 -10.99 -13.16
CA SER A 110 -1.89 -11.79 -14.31
C SER A 110 -2.18 -10.90 -15.52
N LYS A 111 -2.91 -9.80 -15.30
CA LYS A 111 -3.35 -8.87 -16.36
C LYS A 111 -2.16 -8.16 -17.01
N LEU A 112 -1.28 -7.57 -16.19
CA LEU A 112 -0.06 -6.92 -16.68
C LEU A 112 0.89 -7.94 -17.30
N GLY A 113 1.01 -9.15 -16.72
CA GLY A 113 1.78 -10.26 -17.28
C GLY A 113 1.33 -10.59 -18.70
N LYS A 114 0.01 -10.72 -18.92
CA LYS A 114 -0.56 -11.00 -20.24
C LYS A 114 -0.32 -9.86 -21.24
N MET A 115 -0.53 -8.60 -20.81
CA MET A 115 -0.32 -7.42 -21.67
C MET A 115 1.14 -7.26 -22.09
N CYS A 116 2.08 -7.65 -21.23
CA CYS A 116 3.52 -7.51 -21.45
C CYS A 116 4.20 -8.80 -21.99
N GLY A 117 3.44 -9.88 -22.25
CA GLY A 117 4.01 -11.18 -22.68
C GLY A 117 4.90 -11.82 -21.61
N ALA A 118 4.57 -11.62 -20.34
CA ALA A 118 5.33 -12.07 -19.17
C ALA A 118 4.50 -13.02 -18.26
N GLU A 119 3.56 -13.78 -18.84
CA GLU A 119 2.60 -14.63 -18.11
C GLU A 119 3.30 -15.65 -17.22
N ARG A 120 4.38 -16.29 -17.72
CA ARG A 120 5.15 -17.25 -16.93
C ARG A 120 5.72 -16.59 -15.68
N LYS A 121 6.28 -15.41 -15.81
CA LYS A 121 6.87 -14.66 -14.69
C LYS A 121 5.80 -14.18 -13.69
N ALA A 122 4.63 -13.74 -14.19
CA ALA A 122 3.48 -13.43 -13.36
C ALA A 122 3.02 -14.63 -12.53
N PHE A 123 2.93 -15.81 -13.14
CA PHE A 123 2.59 -17.06 -12.46
C PHE A 123 3.63 -17.45 -11.39
N GLU A 124 4.92 -17.34 -11.71
CA GLU A 124 6.01 -17.64 -10.76
C GLU A 124 5.95 -16.70 -9.53
N ILE A 125 5.74 -15.39 -9.76
CA ILE A 125 5.60 -14.39 -8.69
C ILE A 125 4.37 -14.69 -7.82
N THR A 126 3.22 -14.90 -8.43
CA THR A 126 1.96 -15.21 -7.72
C THR A 126 2.10 -16.49 -6.89
N THR A 127 2.72 -17.52 -7.45
CA THR A 127 2.95 -18.79 -6.74
C THR A 127 3.88 -18.62 -5.53
N ARG A 128 4.93 -17.81 -5.68
CA ARG A 128 5.84 -17.49 -4.57
C ARG A 128 5.14 -16.68 -3.49
N MET A 129 4.32 -15.68 -3.87
CA MET A 129 3.53 -14.90 -2.92
C MET A 129 2.56 -15.79 -2.14
N LYS A 130 1.78 -16.63 -2.83
CA LYS A 130 0.84 -17.57 -2.20
C LYS A 130 1.53 -18.51 -1.21
N ARG A 131 2.70 -19.03 -1.56
CA ARG A 131 3.50 -19.86 -0.63
C ARG A 131 3.98 -19.07 0.59
N GLY A 132 4.49 -17.85 0.40
CA GLY A 132 4.94 -17.01 1.51
C GLY A 132 3.80 -16.67 2.47
N ILE A 133 2.65 -16.27 1.94
CA ILE A 133 1.44 -15.98 2.74
C ILE A 133 1.02 -17.21 3.54
N LYS A 134 0.89 -18.37 2.87
CA LYS A 134 0.50 -19.63 3.52
C LYS A 134 1.45 -20.03 4.64
N ALA A 135 2.76 -19.87 4.46
CA ALA A 135 3.74 -20.18 5.49
C ALA A 135 3.58 -19.31 6.74
N ILE A 136 3.22 -18.02 6.57
CA ILE A 136 2.96 -17.12 7.68
C ILE A 136 1.66 -17.49 8.39
N GLU A 137 0.57 -17.74 7.64
CA GLU A 137 -0.71 -18.19 8.19
C GLU A 137 -0.58 -19.47 9.01
N GLU A 138 0.26 -20.43 8.55
CA GLU A 138 0.53 -21.65 9.29
C GLU A 138 1.23 -21.42 10.62
N LYS A 139 2.14 -20.45 10.69
CA LYS A 139 2.83 -20.08 11.95
C LYS A 139 1.90 -19.49 12.99
N VAL A 140 0.89 -18.73 12.59
CA VAL A 140 -0.05 -18.06 13.51
C VAL A 140 -1.32 -18.86 13.76
N ARG A 141 -1.49 -19.98 13.09
CA ARG A 141 -2.69 -20.83 13.18
C ARG A 141 -2.90 -21.35 14.60
N GLY A 142 -4.09 -21.12 15.13
CA GLY A 142 -4.47 -21.57 16.46
C GLY A 142 -3.99 -20.69 17.62
N LEU A 143 -3.25 -19.61 17.32
CA LEU A 143 -2.91 -18.61 18.31
C LEU A 143 -4.11 -17.73 18.67
N PRO A 144 -4.14 -17.08 19.87
CA PRO A 144 -5.14 -16.07 20.19
C PRO A 144 -5.16 -14.97 19.14
N ALA A 145 -6.36 -14.51 18.77
CA ALA A 145 -6.53 -13.44 17.78
C ALA A 145 -6.86 -12.10 18.48
N PRO A 146 -5.84 -11.31 18.87
CA PRO A 146 -6.05 -10.04 19.57
C PRO A 146 -6.65 -8.98 18.63
N THR A 147 -7.31 -7.98 19.23
CA THR A 147 -7.82 -6.83 18.50
C THR A 147 -6.68 -5.87 18.14
N VAL A 148 -6.59 -5.52 16.87
CA VAL A 148 -5.52 -4.70 16.29
C VAL A 148 -6.13 -3.42 15.72
N LEU A 149 -5.68 -2.27 16.19
CA LEU A 149 -5.90 -0.97 15.55
C LEU A 149 -4.71 -0.69 14.63
N LEU A 150 -4.99 -0.46 13.35
CA LEU A 150 -3.98 -0.06 12.38
C LEU A 150 -4.14 1.42 12.06
N CYS A 151 -3.18 2.24 12.48
CA CYS A 151 -3.03 3.63 12.06
C CYS A 151 -2.30 3.67 10.70
N VAL A 152 -2.89 4.33 9.72
CA VAL A 152 -2.33 4.44 8.37
C VAL A 152 -1.82 5.85 8.05
N SER A 153 -2.25 6.84 8.82
CA SER A 153 -1.78 8.23 8.66
C SER A 153 -2.12 9.05 9.91
N ARG A 154 -1.18 9.85 10.35
CA ARG A 154 -1.33 10.84 11.42
C ARG A 154 -0.33 11.97 11.28
N GLU A 155 -0.53 13.05 12.00
CA GLU A 155 0.45 14.13 12.10
C GLU A 155 1.61 13.70 13.00
N LEU A 156 2.84 13.73 12.48
CA LEU A 156 4.03 13.27 13.19
C LEU A 156 4.71 14.39 13.99
N SER A 157 4.49 15.66 13.63
CA SER A 157 5.09 16.82 14.30
C SER A 157 4.44 17.17 15.64
N GLU A 158 3.23 16.67 15.90
CA GLU A 158 2.53 16.89 17.17
C GLU A 158 3.10 16.00 18.28
N LYS A 159 3.33 16.56 19.47
CA LYS A 159 3.80 15.79 20.63
C LYS A 159 2.80 14.71 21.06
N ASN A 160 1.51 14.97 20.91
CA ASN A 160 0.43 14.06 21.27
C ASN A 160 -0.40 13.75 20.03
N ILE A 161 -0.77 12.51 19.87
CA ILE A 161 -1.65 12.06 18.79
C ILE A 161 -3.08 12.51 19.14
N SER A 162 -3.56 13.56 18.52
CA SER A 162 -4.91 14.09 18.72
C SER A 162 -5.94 13.38 17.83
N ILE A 163 -5.55 13.17 16.57
CA ILE A 163 -6.37 12.59 15.51
C ILE A 163 -5.48 11.77 14.58
N PHE A 164 -6.02 10.66 14.11
CA PHE A 164 -5.35 9.80 13.12
C PHE A 164 -6.37 9.11 12.21
N TYR A 165 -5.90 8.58 11.10
CA TYR A 165 -6.70 7.75 10.20
C TYR A 165 -6.34 6.29 10.41
N ALA A 166 -7.36 5.45 10.58
CA ALA A 166 -7.18 4.02 10.81
C ALA A 166 -7.81 3.17 9.70
N ALA A 167 -7.27 1.99 9.48
CA ALA A 167 -7.81 1.05 8.50
C ALA A 167 -9.10 0.41 9.00
N GLY A 168 -10.21 0.66 8.32
CA GLY A 168 -11.50 0.04 8.58
C GLY A 168 -11.64 -1.35 7.96
N ALA A 169 -12.82 -1.97 8.14
CA ALA A 169 -13.12 -3.32 7.69
C ALA A 169 -13.06 -3.52 6.15
N ARG A 170 -13.27 -2.46 5.38
CA ARG A 170 -13.30 -2.49 3.91
C ARG A 170 -11.98 -2.05 3.28
N THR A 171 -10.87 -2.48 3.87
CA THR A 171 -9.54 -2.19 3.34
C THR A 171 -8.75 -3.48 3.17
N PHE A 172 -7.82 -3.47 2.26
CA PHE A 172 -6.77 -4.48 2.12
C PHE A 172 -6.14 -4.85 3.47
N TYR A 173 -5.95 -3.88 4.35
CA TYR A 173 -5.33 -4.09 5.65
C TYR A 173 -6.15 -4.98 6.59
N ASN A 174 -7.49 -4.99 6.44
CA ASN A 174 -8.32 -5.90 7.22
C ASN A 174 -7.93 -7.36 6.92
N GLU A 175 -7.78 -7.70 5.64
CA GLU A 175 -7.35 -9.03 5.21
C GLU A 175 -5.93 -9.36 5.74
N ILE A 176 -5.02 -8.38 5.74
CA ILE A 176 -3.66 -8.56 6.29
C ILE A 176 -3.70 -8.83 7.80
N ILE A 177 -4.47 -8.07 8.56
CA ILE A 177 -4.62 -8.27 10.01
C ILE A 177 -5.16 -9.67 10.31
N GLU A 178 -6.20 -10.11 9.60
CA GLU A 178 -6.81 -11.43 9.79
C GLU A 178 -5.85 -12.56 9.45
N ARG A 179 -5.15 -12.49 8.32
CA ARG A 179 -4.15 -13.48 7.89
C ARG A 179 -2.91 -13.50 8.80
N ALA A 180 -2.60 -12.37 9.44
CA ALA A 180 -1.56 -12.25 10.45
C ALA A 180 -1.99 -12.77 11.84
N GLY A 181 -3.20 -13.32 11.97
CA GLY A 181 -3.73 -13.88 13.22
C GLY A 181 -4.33 -12.87 14.18
N GLY A 182 -4.68 -11.65 13.72
CA GLY A 182 -5.37 -10.63 14.51
C GLY A 182 -6.83 -10.46 14.13
N LYS A 183 -7.51 -9.53 14.80
CA LYS A 183 -8.86 -9.03 14.47
C LYS A 183 -8.81 -7.53 14.35
N ASN A 184 -9.32 -6.96 13.27
CA ASN A 184 -9.39 -5.51 13.14
C ASN A 184 -10.30 -4.93 14.22
N ALA A 185 -9.77 -4.01 15.02
CA ALA A 185 -10.50 -3.37 16.10
C ALA A 185 -11.69 -2.52 15.61
N LEU A 186 -11.70 -2.13 14.32
CA LEU A 186 -12.74 -1.32 13.68
C LEU A 186 -13.74 -2.13 12.84
N LEU A 187 -13.86 -3.44 13.04
CA LEU A 187 -14.84 -4.28 12.32
C LEU A 187 -16.30 -3.80 12.47
N ARG A 188 -16.62 -3.17 13.61
CA ARG A 188 -17.96 -2.68 13.94
C ARG A 188 -18.11 -1.17 13.80
N GLU A 189 -17.14 -0.52 13.20
CA GLU A 189 -17.18 0.92 12.95
C GLU A 189 -18.35 1.24 12.01
N LYS A 190 -19.18 2.24 12.40
CA LYS A 190 -20.49 2.49 11.76
C LYS A 190 -20.44 3.44 10.57
N SER A 191 -19.39 4.25 10.42
CA SER A 191 -19.31 5.22 9.33
C SER A 191 -19.23 4.55 7.96
N GLY A 192 -18.77 3.31 7.93
CA GLY A 192 -18.52 2.57 6.71
C GLY A 192 -17.40 3.15 5.87
N ALA A 193 -16.62 4.10 6.40
CA ALA A 193 -15.44 4.63 5.74
C ALA A 193 -14.34 3.57 5.66
N ALA A 194 -13.63 3.53 4.53
CA ALA A 194 -12.45 2.66 4.41
C ALA A 194 -11.34 3.07 5.39
N TYR A 195 -11.18 4.37 5.59
CA TYR A 195 -10.19 4.95 6.50
C TYR A 195 -10.87 5.99 7.39
N PRO A 196 -11.57 5.56 8.48
CA PRO A 196 -12.20 6.48 9.41
C PRO A 196 -11.16 7.33 10.15
N LYS A 197 -11.56 8.56 10.45
CA LYS A 197 -10.83 9.49 11.29
C LYS A 197 -11.17 9.20 12.75
N ILE A 198 -10.16 8.92 13.55
CA ILE A 198 -10.30 8.51 14.97
C ILE A 198 -9.73 9.60 15.87
N SER A 199 -10.50 10.02 16.87
CA SER A 199 -10.05 10.92 17.95
C SER A 199 -9.52 10.09 19.15
N GLN A 200 -9.01 10.79 20.16
CA GLN A 200 -8.60 10.18 21.43
C GLN A 200 -9.76 9.44 22.13
N GLU A 201 -10.95 10.03 22.14
CA GLU A 201 -12.16 9.43 22.71
C GLU A 201 -12.57 8.19 21.91
N GLY A 202 -12.46 8.26 20.57
CA GLY A 202 -12.68 7.12 19.68
C GLY A 202 -11.70 5.98 19.98
N LEU A 203 -10.43 6.29 20.19
CA LEU A 203 -9.40 5.31 20.56
C LEU A 203 -9.72 4.65 21.92
N ILE A 204 -10.16 5.41 22.92
CA ILE A 204 -10.58 4.90 24.22
C ILE A 204 -11.80 3.98 24.08
N ALA A 205 -12.77 4.35 23.25
CA ALA A 205 -13.97 3.54 23.04
C ALA A 205 -13.67 2.21 22.33
N VAL A 206 -12.69 2.20 21.44
CA VAL A 206 -12.24 0.97 20.73
C VAL A 206 -11.41 0.08 21.62
N ASP A 207 -10.58 0.64 22.50
CA ASP A 207 -9.67 -0.03 23.45
C ASP A 207 -8.93 -1.25 22.85
N PRO A 208 -8.10 -1.07 21.78
CA PRO A 208 -7.44 -2.16 21.12
C PRO A 208 -6.39 -2.82 21.99
N GLU A 209 -6.11 -4.12 21.76
CA GLU A 209 -5.04 -4.87 22.41
C GLU A 209 -3.66 -4.57 21.82
N ILE A 210 -3.63 -4.21 20.54
CA ILE A 210 -2.42 -3.89 19.78
C ILE A 210 -2.68 -2.65 18.94
N ILE A 211 -1.67 -1.79 18.83
CA ILE A 211 -1.61 -0.71 17.86
C ILE A 211 -0.44 -0.99 16.91
N ILE A 212 -0.73 -0.98 15.60
CA ILE A 212 0.29 -0.93 14.55
C ILE A 212 0.17 0.43 13.88
N ASP A 213 1.27 1.16 13.77
CA ASP A 213 1.34 2.50 13.19
C ASP A 213 2.23 2.46 11.95
N LEU A 214 1.67 2.77 10.77
CA LEU A 214 2.41 2.81 9.53
C LEU A 214 2.96 4.20 9.30
N VAL A 215 4.28 4.27 9.19
CA VAL A 215 5.00 5.52 8.91
C VAL A 215 5.92 5.27 7.72
N GLY A 216 5.75 6.01 6.63
CA GLY A 216 6.51 5.61 5.45
C GLY A 216 6.88 6.70 4.46
N GLU A 217 6.31 7.87 4.55
CA GLU A 217 6.51 8.92 3.56
C GLU A 217 7.33 10.08 4.14
N ARG A 218 8.61 9.81 4.48
CA ARG A 218 9.53 10.87 4.95
C ARG A 218 9.60 12.06 3.97
N SER A 219 9.42 11.81 2.68
CA SER A 219 9.45 12.85 1.65
C SER A 219 8.41 13.95 1.83
N PHE A 220 7.25 13.67 2.43
CA PHE A 220 6.25 14.68 2.73
C PHE A 220 6.71 15.70 3.78
N TYR A 221 7.67 15.32 4.61
CA TYR A 221 8.16 16.15 5.72
C TYR A 221 9.42 16.94 5.37
N HIS A 222 10.06 16.69 4.23
CA HIS A 222 11.25 17.42 3.79
C HIS A 222 11.02 18.91 3.56
N SER A 223 9.78 19.35 3.34
CA SER A 223 9.43 20.77 3.18
C SER A 223 9.21 21.50 4.50
N MET A 224 9.26 20.82 5.64
CA MET A 224 9.08 21.41 6.97
C MET A 224 10.43 21.87 7.52
N GLU A 225 10.79 23.12 7.27
CA GLU A 225 12.11 23.74 7.55
C GLU A 225 12.57 23.77 9.02
N ARG A 226 11.85 23.18 9.98
CA ARG A 226 12.16 23.25 11.42
C ARG A 226 12.04 21.94 12.18
N ILE A 227 11.98 20.81 11.49
CA ILE A 227 11.84 19.50 12.13
C ILE A 227 13.11 18.69 11.91
N ASP A 228 13.69 18.20 13.02
CA ASP A 228 14.72 17.17 12.95
C ASP A 228 14.04 15.85 12.55
N LEU A 229 14.13 15.52 11.26
CA LEU A 229 13.52 14.33 10.69
C LEU A 229 14.07 13.03 11.30
N ASP A 230 15.33 12.98 11.67
CA ASP A 230 15.93 11.78 12.26
C ASP A 230 15.39 11.54 13.67
N GLU A 231 15.14 12.61 14.45
CA GLU A 231 14.47 12.49 15.75
C GLU A 231 13.01 12.07 15.59
N VAL A 232 12.23 12.76 14.74
CA VAL A 232 10.78 12.53 14.54
C VAL A 232 10.51 11.14 13.98
N PHE A 233 11.37 10.62 13.11
CA PHE A 233 11.26 9.26 12.56
C PHE A 233 11.97 8.21 13.41
N SER A 234 12.50 8.56 14.60
CA SER A 234 13.04 7.56 15.50
C SER A 234 11.92 6.69 16.10
N GLN A 235 12.16 5.38 16.18
CA GLN A 235 11.22 4.43 16.81
C GLN A 235 10.85 4.88 18.23
N ARG A 236 11.83 5.41 18.98
CA ARG A 236 11.61 5.91 20.35
C ARG A 236 10.59 7.05 20.40
N TYR A 237 10.71 8.01 19.48
CA TYR A 237 9.80 9.16 19.42
C TYR A 237 8.40 8.73 18.98
N LEU A 238 8.31 7.98 17.88
CA LEU A 238 7.04 7.54 17.30
C LEU A 238 6.23 6.65 18.27
N VAL A 239 6.87 5.68 18.92
CA VAL A 239 6.23 4.85 19.93
C VAL A 239 5.91 5.68 21.18
N GLY A 240 6.79 6.61 21.57
CA GLY A 240 6.61 7.51 22.72
C GLY A 240 5.35 8.35 22.60
N GLN A 241 5.00 8.86 21.41
CA GLN A 241 3.78 9.61 21.17
C GLN A 241 2.51 8.80 21.51
N TRP A 242 2.48 7.49 21.19
CA TRP A 242 1.37 6.61 21.56
C TRP A 242 1.36 6.33 23.07
N LEU A 243 2.52 6.06 23.66
CA LEU A 243 2.62 5.73 25.09
C LEU A 243 2.30 6.91 26.02
N SER A 244 2.42 8.15 25.53
CA SER A 244 2.03 9.36 26.29
C SER A 244 0.55 9.74 26.11
N GLY A 245 -0.19 9.05 25.23
CA GLY A 245 -1.59 9.34 24.91
C GLY A 245 -2.60 8.59 25.78
N ALA A 246 -3.71 8.16 25.16
CA ALA A 246 -4.81 7.48 25.83
C ALA A 246 -4.40 6.14 26.48
N ALA A 247 -4.84 5.90 27.70
CA ALA A 247 -4.53 4.68 28.46
C ALA A 247 -5.38 3.47 28.01
N VAL A 248 -5.29 3.09 26.74
CA VAL A 248 -5.91 1.88 26.18
C VAL A 248 -5.06 0.63 26.47
N ARG A 249 -5.63 -0.57 26.27
CA ARG A 249 -4.94 -1.85 26.54
C ARG A 249 -3.59 -1.95 25.83
N ALA A 250 -3.52 -1.57 24.56
CA ALA A 250 -2.28 -1.57 23.79
C ALA A 250 -1.18 -0.73 24.43
N VAL A 251 -1.52 0.46 24.92
CA VAL A 251 -0.58 1.39 25.60
C VAL A 251 -0.15 0.85 26.95
N ARG A 252 -1.11 0.42 27.80
CA ARG A 252 -0.81 -0.15 29.12
C ARG A 252 0.11 -1.38 29.03
N ASN A 253 -0.08 -2.21 28.02
CA ASN A 253 0.68 -3.44 27.80
C ASN A 253 1.91 -3.25 26.91
N ARG A 254 2.21 -2.01 26.48
CA ARG A 254 3.31 -1.68 25.56
C ARG A 254 3.28 -2.47 24.26
N ARG A 255 2.06 -2.74 23.74
CA ARG A 255 1.80 -3.45 22.49
C ARG A 255 1.56 -2.44 21.36
N VAL A 256 2.53 -1.54 21.18
CA VAL A 256 2.56 -0.53 20.12
C VAL A 256 3.77 -0.80 19.24
N THR A 257 3.56 -1.01 17.96
CA THR A 257 4.60 -1.25 16.95
C THR A 257 4.50 -0.21 15.86
N VAL A 258 5.59 0.47 15.55
CA VAL A 258 5.70 1.36 14.38
C VAL A 258 6.42 0.61 13.28
N LEU A 259 5.79 0.53 12.10
CA LEU A 259 6.37 -0.01 10.88
C LEU A 259 6.74 1.15 9.96
N ASP A 260 8.03 1.48 9.93
CA ASP A 260 8.58 2.53 9.09
C ASP A 260 8.99 1.97 7.73
N GLY A 261 8.44 2.53 6.68
CA GLY A 261 8.77 2.19 5.30
C GLY A 261 7.58 2.18 4.36
N THR A 262 7.78 2.73 3.16
CA THR A 262 6.74 2.81 2.11
C THR A 262 6.21 1.45 1.67
N VAL A 263 6.97 0.37 1.90
CA VAL A 263 6.55 -1.01 1.62
C VAL A 263 5.22 -1.37 2.30
N TYR A 264 5.02 -0.91 3.52
CA TYR A 264 3.81 -1.23 4.31
C TYR A 264 2.56 -0.50 3.81
N LEU A 265 2.73 0.56 3.03
CA LEU A 265 1.66 1.35 2.44
C LEU A 265 1.29 0.92 1.02
N ARG A 266 1.99 -0.07 0.44
CA ARG A 266 1.89 -0.43 -0.97
C ARG A 266 1.68 -1.93 -1.16
N PRO A 267 0.42 -2.39 -1.21
CA PRO A 267 0.12 -3.80 -1.46
C PRO A 267 0.55 -4.20 -2.88
N GLY A 268 1.65 -4.95 -2.99
CA GLY A 268 2.24 -5.34 -4.28
C GLY A 268 2.93 -6.70 -4.21
N PRO A 269 3.89 -6.99 -5.08
CA PRO A 269 4.64 -8.26 -5.07
C PRO A 269 5.36 -8.56 -3.75
N ARG A 270 5.59 -7.52 -2.90
CA ARG A 270 6.21 -7.63 -1.57
C ARG A 270 5.21 -7.94 -0.44
N LEU A 271 3.98 -8.28 -0.77
CA LEU A 271 2.91 -8.57 0.18
C LEU A 271 3.27 -9.59 1.28
N PRO A 272 4.02 -10.69 1.01
CA PRO A 272 4.47 -11.57 2.09
C PRO A 272 5.35 -10.87 3.14
N VAL A 273 6.14 -9.86 2.75
CA VAL A 273 6.96 -9.07 3.69
C VAL A 273 6.07 -8.23 4.60
N ILE A 274 5.02 -7.62 4.03
CA ILE A 274 4.02 -6.85 4.80
C ILE A 274 3.34 -7.78 5.82
N LEU A 275 2.84 -8.92 5.36
CA LEU A 275 2.14 -9.88 6.22
C LEU A 275 3.04 -10.41 7.35
N GLU A 276 4.30 -10.71 7.04
CA GLU A 276 5.27 -11.17 8.05
C GLU A 276 5.52 -10.09 9.12
N ALA A 277 5.66 -8.82 8.73
CA ALA A 277 5.86 -7.72 9.67
C ALA A 277 4.65 -7.55 10.61
N PHE A 278 3.42 -7.65 10.05
CA PHE A 278 2.20 -7.62 10.84
C PHE A 278 2.11 -8.82 11.80
N ALA A 279 2.41 -10.02 11.31
CA ALA A 279 2.38 -11.23 12.12
C ALA A 279 3.40 -11.17 13.27
N LYS A 280 4.59 -10.63 13.04
CA LYS A 280 5.60 -10.37 14.08
C LYS A 280 5.12 -9.35 15.13
N ALA A 281 4.44 -8.30 14.70
CA ALA A 281 3.88 -7.29 15.60
C ALA A 281 2.72 -7.85 16.45
N ILE A 282 1.90 -8.73 15.85
CA ILE A 282 0.74 -9.35 16.50
C ILE A 282 1.18 -10.51 17.41
N HIS A 283 2.16 -11.31 17.00
CA HIS A 283 2.65 -12.50 17.69
C HIS A 283 4.17 -12.47 17.90
N PRO A 284 4.69 -11.55 18.72
CA PRO A 284 6.12 -11.45 18.99
C PRO A 284 6.70 -12.68 19.69
N GLU A 285 5.87 -13.51 20.30
CA GLU A 285 6.23 -14.77 20.95
C GLU A 285 6.58 -15.91 19.97
N VAL A 286 6.17 -15.78 18.71
CA VAL A 286 6.46 -16.77 17.67
C VAL A 286 7.91 -16.64 17.20
N LYS A 287 8.59 -17.77 17.01
CA LYS A 287 9.92 -17.80 16.40
C LYS A 287 9.79 -17.64 14.88
N TRP A 288 10.21 -16.48 14.40
CA TRP A 288 10.15 -16.10 12.98
C TRP A 288 11.40 -16.49 12.19
#